data_0a990b14a632dfece25776aa247decb8
#
_entry.id   0a990b14a632dfece25776aa247decb8
#
_cell.length_a   1.000
_cell.length_b   1.000
_cell.length_c   1.000
_cell.angle_alpha   90.00
_cell.angle_beta   90.00
_cell.angle_gamma   90.00
#
_symmetry.space_group_name_H-M   'P 1'
#
loop_
_entity.id
_entity.type
_entity.pdbx_description
1 polymer ?
#
loop_
_entity_poly.entity_id
_entity_poly.type
_entity_poly.pdbx_seq_one_letter_code
_entity_poly.pdbx_strand_id
1 'polypeptide(L)'
;MELVAVEPELNLYDRDWPIRTYHRQLPSAKFVFRDTGREGKALDSAVSAGCVISGSTVVDSLLFSNVRVHSYSEIDASVLLPEVEVGRNCRISHAVIDRGCRVPSGTVIGEDPIADAQRFRVTEKGIVLVTAGMFGQDPTISQT
;
A
#
# COMPACT_ATOMS: atom_id res chain seq x y z
N MET A 1 -7.97 4.85 -9.75
CA MET A 1 -8.52 4.51 -8.42
C MET A 1 -9.85 5.23 -8.20
N GLU A 2 -10.91 4.63 -8.73
CA GLU A 2 -12.28 5.20 -8.67
C GLU A 2 -12.75 5.49 -7.24
N LEU A 3 -12.52 4.57 -6.32
CA LEU A 3 -13.02 4.68 -4.93
C LEU A 3 -12.42 5.84 -4.12
N VAL A 4 -11.30 6.39 -4.54
CA VAL A 4 -10.64 7.53 -3.88
C VAL A 4 -10.76 8.82 -4.68
N ALA A 5 -11.49 8.81 -5.78
CA ALA A 5 -11.80 10.01 -6.55
C ALA A 5 -12.67 10.98 -5.72
N VAL A 6 -12.65 12.26 -6.09
CA VAL A 6 -13.44 13.28 -5.39
C VAL A 6 -14.94 13.02 -5.55
N GLU A 7 -15.37 12.58 -6.73
CA GLU A 7 -16.75 12.20 -7.02
C GLU A 7 -16.82 10.78 -7.62
N PRO A 8 -16.73 9.73 -6.78
CA PRO A 8 -16.77 8.37 -7.27
C PRO A 8 -18.19 7.91 -7.60
N GLU A 9 -18.33 7.00 -8.57
CA GLU A 9 -19.62 6.37 -8.85
C GLU A 9 -20.11 5.53 -7.65
N LEU A 10 -19.20 4.81 -7.00
CA LEU A 10 -19.46 4.12 -5.74
C LEU A 10 -18.89 4.94 -4.59
N ASN A 11 -19.76 5.57 -3.82
CA ASN A 11 -19.35 6.38 -2.68
C ASN A 11 -19.31 5.56 -1.39
N LEU A 12 -18.10 5.28 -0.89
CA LEU A 12 -17.90 4.54 0.36
C LEU A 12 -18.37 5.31 1.60
N TYR A 13 -18.60 6.62 1.49
CA TYR A 13 -18.99 7.50 2.59
C TYR A 13 -20.48 7.83 2.59
N ASP A 14 -21.27 7.15 1.75
CA ASP A 14 -22.72 7.28 1.76
C ASP A 14 -23.30 6.71 3.04
N ARG A 15 -23.90 7.58 3.86
CA ARG A 15 -24.47 7.20 5.15
C ARG A 15 -25.84 6.52 5.03
N ASP A 16 -26.52 6.76 3.93
CA ASP A 16 -27.84 6.18 3.69
C ASP A 16 -27.73 4.74 3.16
N TRP A 17 -26.60 4.42 2.56
CA TRP A 17 -26.29 3.07 2.09
C TRP A 17 -24.89 2.61 2.55
N PRO A 18 -24.70 2.36 3.85
CA PRO A 18 -23.39 2.00 4.37
C PRO A 18 -22.99 0.58 3.96
N ILE A 19 -21.76 0.44 3.52
CA ILE A 19 -21.14 -0.87 3.30
C ILE A 19 -20.66 -1.39 4.65
N ARG A 20 -21.24 -2.48 5.11
CA ARG A 20 -20.92 -3.09 6.40
C ARG A 20 -20.22 -4.41 6.22
N THR A 21 -19.12 -4.58 6.94
CA THR A 21 -18.36 -5.82 7.00
C THR A 21 -17.76 -5.97 8.39
N TYR A 22 -17.18 -7.13 8.67
CA TYR A 22 -16.43 -7.30 9.90
C TYR A 22 -15.21 -6.37 9.92
N HIS A 23 -15.09 -5.62 10.99
CA HIS A 23 -13.93 -4.76 11.24
C HIS A 23 -13.24 -5.19 12.52
N ARG A 24 -11.97 -5.53 12.38
CA ARG A 24 -11.09 -5.65 13.55
C ARG A 24 -10.91 -4.28 14.16
N GLN A 25 -11.01 -4.19 15.50
CA GLN A 25 -10.74 -2.93 16.19
C GLN A 25 -9.25 -2.63 16.18
N LEU A 26 -8.88 -1.57 15.49
CA LEU A 26 -7.51 -1.12 15.32
C LEU A 26 -7.40 0.36 15.65
N PRO A 27 -6.22 0.84 16.11
CA PRO A 27 -6.02 2.27 16.28
C PRO A 27 -6.11 3.02 14.95
N SER A 28 -6.30 4.32 15.01
CA SER A 28 -6.33 5.17 13.83
C SER A 28 -5.01 5.11 13.06
N ALA A 29 -5.07 5.39 11.76
CA ALA A 29 -3.87 5.53 10.95
C ALA A 29 -3.00 6.67 11.49
N LYS A 30 -1.67 6.48 11.44
CA LYS A 30 -0.70 7.42 11.99
C LYS A 30 0.29 7.85 10.92
N PHE A 31 0.47 9.16 10.79
CA PHE A 31 1.45 9.77 9.90
C PHE A 31 2.51 10.45 10.77
N VAL A 32 3.76 10.09 10.63
CA VAL A 32 4.83 10.60 11.48
C VAL A 32 5.92 11.29 10.70
N PHE A 33 6.63 12.14 11.41
CA PHE A 33 7.67 13.06 10.98
C PHE A 33 7.14 14.28 10.24
N ARG A 34 7.53 15.45 10.75
CA ARG A 34 7.19 16.78 10.22
C ARG A 34 8.39 17.49 9.60
N ASP A 35 9.53 16.83 9.59
CA ASP A 35 10.76 17.44 9.08
C ASP A 35 10.72 17.60 7.57
N THR A 36 11.24 18.70 7.07
CA THR A 36 11.31 18.97 5.63
C THR A 36 12.02 17.84 4.90
N GLY A 37 11.35 17.26 3.89
CA GLY A 37 11.86 16.12 3.14
C GLY A 37 11.65 14.76 3.78
N ARG A 38 11.09 14.71 5.00
CA ARG A 38 10.77 13.47 5.71
C ARG A 38 9.37 13.52 6.32
N GLU A 39 8.42 14.00 5.57
CA GLU A 39 7.03 14.07 6.03
C GLU A 39 6.26 12.80 5.66
N GLY A 40 5.53 12.24 6.61
CA GLY A 40 4.55 11.18 6.33
C GLY A 40 3.28 11.81 5.77
N LYS A 41 2.92 11.50 4.52
CA LYS A 41 1.74 12.07 3.88
C LYS A 41 1.06 11.12 2.91
N ALA A 42 -0.24 11.29 2.77
CA ALA A 42 -1.05 10.59 1.78
C ALA A 42 -1.93 11.59 1.04
N LEU A 43 -1.94 11.52 -0.27
CA LEU A 43 -2.70 12.40 -1.16
C LEU A 43 -3.59 11.54 -2.06
N ASP A 44 -4.85 11.94 -2.21
CA ASP A 44 -5.83 11.22 -3.04
C ASP A 44 -5.85 9.71 -2.77
N SER A 45 -5.74 9.33 -1.50
CA SER A 45 -5.55 7.94 -1.08
C SER A 45 -6.51 7.58 0.05
N ALA A 46 -6.84 6.29 0.16
CA ALA A 46 -7.58 5.75 1.29
C ALA A 46 -6.64 4.93 2.17
N VAL A 47 -6.56 5.29 3.44
CA VAL A 47 -5.68 4.65 4.42
C VAL A 47 -6.53 4.09 5.56
N SER A 48 -6.51 2.78 5.73
CA SER A 48 -7.29 2.10 6.75
C SER A 48 -6.66 2.19 8.14
N ALA A 49 -7.41 1.77 9.16
CA ALA A 49 -6.95 1.78 10.55
C ALA A 49 -5.72 0.89 10.77
N GLY A 50 -4.92 1.24 11.76
CA GLY A 50 -3.72 0.51 12.13
C GLY A 50 -2.48 0.79 11.26
N CYS A 51 -2.61 1.63 10.23
CA CYS A 51 -1.48 1.97 9.37
C CYS A 51 -0.53 2.96 10.04
N VAL A 52 0.76 2.82 9.76
CA VAL A 52 1.79 3.79 10.15
C VAL A 52 2.58 4.19 8.91
N ILE A 53 2.51 5.46 8.56
CA ILE A 53 3.27 6.03 7.45
C ILE A 53 4.34 6.94 8.03
N SER A 54 5.59 6.52 7.93
CA SER A 54 6.75 7.21 8.52
C SER A 54 7.56 7.88 7.43
N GLY A 55 7.50 9.21 7.37
CA GLY A 55 8.36 9.98 6.47
C GLY A 55 8.32 9.57 5.00
N SER A 56 7.16 9.14 4.52
CA SER A 56 6.98 8.63 3.15
C SER A 56 5.77 9.27 2.49
N THR A 57 5.71 9.21 1.18
CA THR A 57 4.63 9.77 0.38
C THR A 57 3.80 8.66 -0.26
N VAL A 58 2.49 8.73 -0.08
CA VAL A 58 1.50 7.82 -0.68
C VAL A 58 0.55 8.64 -1.54
N VAL A 59 0.40 8.30 -2.82
CA VAL A 59 -0.44 9.03 -3.78
C VAL A 59 -1.32 8.05 -4.55
N ASP A 60 -2.58 8.41 -4.77
CA ASP A 60 -3.55 7.62 -5.54
C ASP A 60 -3.59 6.13 -5.15
N SER A 61 -3.42 5.83 -3.89
CA SER A 61 -3.21 4.46 -3.43
C SER A 61 -4.25 4.04 -2.39
N LEU A 62 -4.34 2.74 -2.17
CA LEU A 62 -5.23 2.13 -1.19
C LEU A 62 -4.40 1.29 -0.23
N LEU A 63 -4.38 1.68 1.05
CA LEU A 63 -3.69 0.95 2.10
C LEU A 63 -4.71 0.28 3.01
N PHE A 64 -4.69 -1.04 3.07
CA PHE A 64 -5.53 -1.82 3.96
C PHE A 64 -4.99 -1.79 5.40
N SER A 65 -5.59 -2.55 6.28
CA SER A 65 -5.30 -2.51 7.73
C SER A 65 -3.86 -2.92 8.06
N ASN A 66 -3.26 -2.25 9.04
CA ASN A 66 -1.93 -2.59 9.58
C ASN A 66 -0.77 -2.50 8.58
N VAL A 67 -0.90 -1.68 7.55
CA VAL A 67 0.20 -1.43 6.62
C VAL A 67 1.23 -0.50 7.26
N ARG A 68 2.50 -0.83 7.13
CA ARG A 68 3.62 0.01 7.59
C ARG A 68 4.48 0.44 6.42
N VAL A 69 4.72 1.73 6.32
CA VAL A 69 5.61 2.31 5.31
C VAL A 69 6.73 3.06 6.04
N HIS A 70 7.96 2.59 5.83
CA HIS A 70 9.14 3.22 6.42
C HIS A 70 9.60 4.43 5.62
N SER A 71 10.53 5.20 6.20
CA SER A 71 10.93 6.51 5.68
C SER A 71 11.53 6.47 4.25
N TYR A 72 11.35 7.58 3.55
CA TYR A 72 11.89 7.83 2.21
C TYR A 72 11.36 6.90 1.13
N SER A 73 10.19 6.31 1.34
CA SER A 73 9.52 5.50 0.33
C SER A 73 8.43 6.29 -0.40
N GLU A 74 8.20 5.94 -1.65
CA GLU A 74 7.15 6.52 -2.48
C GLU A 74 6.24 5.42 -2.99
N ILE A 75 4.93 5.60 -2.81
CA ILE A 75 3.91 4.66 -3.26
C ILE A 75 2.92 5.44 -4.12
N ASP A 76 2.74 5.00 -5.36
CA ASP A 76 1.87 5.64 -6.33
C ASP A 76 0.96 4.61 -7.01
N ALA A 77 -0.32 4.97 -7.19
CA ALA A 77 -1.32 4.18 -7.91
C ALA A 77 -1.29 2.67 -7.56
N SER A 78 -1.14 2.35 -6.27
CA SER A 78 -0.92 0.98 -5.80
C SER A 78 -1.95 0.58 -4.75
N VAL A 79 -2.11 -0.74 -4.58
CA VAL A 79 -2.95 -1.34 -3.54
C VAL A 79 -2.07 -2.20 -2.64
N LEU A 80 -2.01 -1.87 -1.35
CA LEU A 80 -1.30 -2.67 -0.35
C LEU A 80 -2.32 -3.38 0.52
N LEU A 81 -2.34 -4.71 0.47
CA LEU A 81 -3.26 -5.54 1.23
C LEU A 81 -2.86 -5.60 2.72
N PRO A 82 -3.72 -6.12 3.61
CA PRO A 82 -3.45 -6.04 5.05
C PRO A 82 -2.09 -6.58 5.47
N GLU A 83 -1.49 -5.92 6.45
CA GLU A 83 -0.24 -6.33 7.09
C GLU A 83 1.00 -6.29 6.18
N VAL A 84 0.95 -5.51 5.10
CA VAL A 84 2.11 -5.26 4.24
C VAL A 84 3.07 -4.31 4.95
N GLU A 85 4.35 -4.60 4.89
CA GLU A 85 5.41 -3.74 5.40
C GLU A 85 6.34 -3.33 4.25
N VAL A 86 6.49 -2.03 4.05
CA VAL A 86 7.37 -1.45 3.02
C VAL A 86 8.61 -0.90 3.69
N GLY A 87 9.79 -1.36 3.28
CA GLY A 87 11.06 -0.91 3.81
C GLY A 87 11.40 0.54 3.43
N ARG A 88 12.58 0.96 3.79
CA ARG A 88 13.08 2.31 3.48
C ARG A 88 13.51 2.43 2.02
N ASN A 89 13.42 3.62 1.47
CA ASN A 89 13.88 3.95 0.12
C ASN A 89 13.27 3.04 -0.96
N CYS A 90 12.02 2.62 -0.77
CA CYS A 90 11.29 1.84 -1.76
C CYS A 90 10.52 2.77 -2.70
N ARG A 91 10.37 2.35 -3.95
CA ARG A 91 9.53 3.04 -4.94
C ARG A 91 8.59 2.02 -5.54
N ILE A 92 7.30 2.21 -5.31
CA ILE A 92 6.25 1.29 -5.72
C ILE A 92 5.24 2.06 -6.57
N SER A 93 5.01 1.58 -7.77
CA SER A 93 4.09 2.21 -8.72
C SER A 93 3.28 1.13 -9.46
N HIS A 94 1.98 1.38 -9.62
CA HIS A 94 1.08 0.49 -10.35
C HIS A 94 1.19 -0.98 -9.91
N ALA A 95 1.21 -1.21 -8.60
CA ALA A 95 1.39 -2.54 -8.04
C ALA A 95 0.25 -2.92 -7.09
N VAL A 96 -0.01 -4.23 -7.00
CA VAL A 96 -0.83 -4.84 -5.96
C VAL A 96 0.07 -5.73 -5.14
N ILE A 97 0.21 -5.43 -3.85
CA ILE A 97 1.07 -6.19 -2.93
C ILE A 97 0.20 -7.02 -2.01
N ASP A 98 0.43 -8.32 -2.03
CA ASP A 98 -0.37 -9.28 -1.30
C ASP A 98 -0.16 -9.18 0.21
N ARG A 99 -1.12 -9.72 0.94
CA ARG A 99 -1.18 -9.70 2.41
C ARG A 99 0.10 -10.22 3.06
N GLY A 100 0.55 -9.54 4.10
CA GLY A 100 1.69 -9.96 4.91
C GLY A 100 3.04 -9.89 4.22
N CYS A 101 3.09 -9.34 3.01
CA CYS A 101 4.34 -9.20 2.26
C CYS A 101 5.25 -8.16 2.91
N ARG A 102 6.53 -8.47 3.00
CA ARG A 102 7.56 -7.52 3.45
C ARG A 102 8.41 -7.11 2.27
N VAL A 103 8.29 -5.87 1.86
CA VAL A 103 9.08 -5.32 0.76
C VAL A 103 10.44 -4.88 1.31
N PRO A 104 11.54 -5.48 0.85
CA PRO A 104 12.88 -5.10 1.33
C PRO A 104 13.22 -3.65 1.04
N SER A 105 14.06 -3.03 1.87
CA SER A 105 14.53 -1.67 1.65
C SER A 105 15.25 -1.53 0.31
N GLY A 106 15.02 -0.41 -0.38
CA GLY A 106 15.62 -0.14 -1.68
C GLY A 106 14.97 -0.85 -2.86
N THR A 107 13.81 -1.50 -2.66
CA THR A 107 13.10 -2.19 -3.73
C THR A 107 12.39 -1.19 -4.64
N VAL A 108 12.53 -1.37 -5.95
CA VAL A 108 11.81 -0.61 -6.97
C VAL A 108 10.84 -1.53 -7.70
N ILE A 109 9.57 -1.13 -7.74
CA ILE A 109 8.49 -1.90 -8.36
C ILE A 109 7.69 -0.96 -9.28
N GLY A 110 7.44 -1.39 -10.51
CA GLY A 110 6.61 -0.66 -11.46
C GLY A 110 7.33 0.37 -12.31
N GLU A 111 8.64 0.52 -12.21
CA GLU A 111 9.42 1.43 -13.03
C GLU A 111 10.11 0.76 -14.21
N ASP A 112 10.56 -0.48 -14.06
CA ASP A 112 11.21 -1.26 -15.11
C ASP A 112 10.39 -2.51 -15.42
N PRO A 113 9.61 -2.52 -16.53
CA PRO A 113 8.77 -3.66 -16.89
C PRO A 113 9.55 -4.96 -17.11
N ILE A 114 10.77 -4.88 -17.59
CA ILE A 114 11.59 -6.06 -17.86
C ILE A 114 12.07 -6.68 -16.55
N ALA A 115 12.61 -5.87 -15.64
CA ALA A 115 13.03 -6.33 -14.33
C ALA A 115 11.87 -6.83 -13.49
N ASP A 116 10.72 -6.16 -13.54
CA ASP A 116 9.51 -6.56 -12.84
C ASP A 116 8.98 -7.90 -13.34
N ALA A 117 8.97 -8.13 -14.66
CA ALA A 117 8.53 -9.39 -15.25
C ALA A 117 9.42 -10.59 -14.85
N GLN A 118 10.69 -10.35 -14.52
CA GLN A 118 11.60 -11.39 -14.04
C GLN A 118 11.38 -11.76 -12.57
N ARG A 119 10.92 -10.80 -11.76
CA ARG A 119 10.73 -10.97 -10.30
C ARG A 119 9.29 -11.19 -9.88
N PHE A 120 8.37 -10.58 -10.60
CA PHE A 120 6.95 -10.50 -10.25
C PHE A 120 6.08 -10.87 -11.43
N ARG A 121 4.79 -10.95 -11.19
CA ARG A 121 3.82 -11.13 -12.26
C ARG A 121 3.35 -9.76 -12.74
N VAL A 122 3.45 -9.50 -14.04
CA VAL A 122 3.00 -8.25 -14.65
C VAL A 122 1.82 -8.55 -15.57
N THR A 123 0.73 -7.78 -15.42
CA THR A 123 -0.45 -7.89 -16.27
C THR A 123 -0.23 -7.18 -17.60
N GLU A 124 -1.12 -7.44 -18.59
CA GLU A 124 -1.08 -6.77 -19.90
C GLU A 124 -1.17 -5.25 -19.80
N LYS A 125 -1.82 -4.74 -18.74
CA LYS A 125 -1.96 -3.29 -18.47
C LYS A 125 -0.81 -2.71 -17.68
N GLY A 126 0.23 -3.49 -17.40
CA GLY A 126 1.41 -3.01 -16.65
C GLY A 126 1.25 -2.99 -15.13
N ILE A 127 0.24 -3.64 -14.58
CA ILE A 127 0.07 -3.76 -13.14
C ILE A 127 0.92 -4.91 -12.63
N VAL A 128 1.74 -4.64 -11.62
CA VAL A 128 2.64 -5.61 -11.02
C VAL A 128 1.95 -6.29 -9.83
N LEU A 129 1.88 -7.61 -9.84
CA LEU A 129 1.37 -8.40 -8.72
C LEU A 129 2.55 -8.96 -7.94
N VAL A 130 2.61 -8.64 -6.65
CA VAL A 130 3.69 -9.03 -5.74
C VAL A 130 3.13 -9.89 -4.60
N THR A 131 3.73 -11.06 -4.40
CA THR A 131 3.37 -11.95 -3.29
C THR A 131 4.56 -12.17 -2.37
N ALA A 132 4.30 -12.59 -1.14
CA ALA A 132 5.35 -12.87 -0.16
C ALA A 132 6.32 -13.96 -0.66
N GLY A 133 5.82 -14.96 -1.36
CA GLY A 133 6.63 -16.02 -1.94
C GLY A 133 7.68 -15.54 -2.96
N MET A 134 7.39 -14.43 -3.64
CA MET A 134 8.32 -13.83 -4.62
C MET A 134 9.57 -13.22 -3.96
N PHE A 135 9.49 -12.91 -2.66
CA PHE A 135 10.64 -12.48 -1.85
C PHE A 135 11.21 -13.63 -1.00
N GLY A 136 10.80 -14.88 -1.22
CA GLY A 136 11.22 -16.01 -0.42
C GLY A 136 10.63 -16.02 1.00
N GLN A 137 9.53 -15.32 1.23
CA GLN A 137 8.84 -15.23 2.52
C GLN A 137 7.74 -16.28 2.61
N ASP A 138 7.52 -16.82 3.81
CA ASP A 138 6.46 -17.79 4.04
C ASP A 138 5.14 -17.08 4.36
N PRO A 139 4.09 -17.27 3.56
CA PRO A 139 2.80 -16.64 3.80
C PRO A 139 2.09 -17.14 5.07
N THR A 140 2.52 -18.26 5.65
CA THR A 140 1.90 -18.80 6.86
C THR A 140 2.34 -18.13 8.15
N ILE A 141 3.41 -17.33 8.14
CA ILE A 141 3.94 -16.66 9.33
C ILE A 141 3.14 -15.41 9.72
N SER A 142 2.26 -14.92 8.86
CA SER A 142 1.49 -13.69 9.10
C SER A 142 0.17 -13.87 9.86
N GLN A 143 -0.08 -15.03 10.47
CA GLN A 143 -1.34 -15.32 11.17
C GLN A 143 -1.29 -15.08 12.69
N THR A 144 -0.29 -14.43 13.17
CA THR A 144 -0.22 -14.09 14.61
C THR A 144 -0.51 -12.62 14.84
#